data_32aaf4e294e478074d9165f290014a4d
#
_entry.id   32aaf4e294e478074d9165f290014a4d
#
_cell.length_a   1.000
_cell.length_b   1.000
_cell.length_c   1.000
_cell.angle_alpha   90.00
_cell.angle_beta   90.00
_cell.angle_gamma   90.00
#
_symmetry.space_group_name_H-M   'P 1'
#
loop_
_entity.id
_entity.type
_entity.pdbx_description
1 polymer ?
#
loop_
_entity_poly.entity_id
_entity_poly.type
_entity_poly.pdbx_seq_one_letter_code
_entity_poly.pdbx_strand_id
1 'polypeptide(L)'
;VGLAAGDGQGPGGGKAGTATDGDAEAGGAGYATTTTHGPVAQRGATYGSPLLLPIVGGSGGGGAAGNPGWGGGGGGGAILIASDTRIVMNGSIFARGGQGLSGQVINSGSGGAVRLVAPVVSSGGTIDVRGDGASPGRGDGRIRVDTLDRSDLRISFLPNTVASVGGLMVVFPDPLPRLDIVEAAGRQVPLDTPTQVLLPTGSPAAQSIRVRARDFGQVVPIRVVLTPDSGPAQTYDAQIDNAAANPAETSVNVTFPLNVLTHVHVFTR
;
A
#
# COMPACT_ATOMS: atom_id res chain seq x y z
N VAL A 1 -12.89 9.70 28.27
CA VAL A 1 -13.47 9.35 26.95
C VAL A 1 -12.36 8.72 26.15
N GLY A 2 -12.47 7.44 25.83
CA GLY A 2 -11.49 6.74 24.99
C GLY A 2 -11.47 7.30 23.56
N LEU A 3 -10.30 7.27 22.91
CA LEU A 3 -10.17 7.67 21.52
C LEU A 3 -10.68 6.54 20.62
N ALA A 4 -11.40 6.90 19.55
CA ALA A 4 -11.80 5.94 18.52
C ALA A 4 -10.55 5.50 17.74
N ALA A 5 -10.47 4.22 17.44
CA ALA A 5 -9.43 3.66 16.59
C ALA A 5 -9.80 3.83 15.11
N GLY A 6 -8.80 3.99 14.25
CA GLY A 6 -8.96 4.06 12.81
C GLY A 6 -8.21 2.93 12.10
N ASP A 7 -8.70 2.54 10.93
CA ASP A 7 -8.02 1.59 10.06
C ASP A 7 -6.73 2.19 9.48
N GLY A 8 -5.74 1.35 9.27
CA GLY A 8 -4.51 1.73 8.58
C GLY A 8 -4.77 2.05 7.10
N GLN A 9 -3.99 3.01 6.58
CA GLN A 9 -4.08 3.49 5.20
C GLN A 9 -3.40 2.52 4.21
N GLY A 10 -3.86 2.52 2.98
CA GLY A 10 -3.28 1.74 1.88
C GLY A 10 -3.96 0.38 1.64
N PRO A 11 -3.59 -0.32 0.53
CA PRO A 11 -4.29 -1.53 0.09
C PRO A 11 -4.22 -2.71 1.07
N GLY A 12 -3.16 -2.77 1.85
CA GLY A 12 -2.91 -3.79 2.88
C GLY A 12 -3.03 -3.22 4.29
N GLY A 13 -3.80 -2.16 4.50
CA GLY A 13 -3.97 -1.54 5.81
C GLY A 13 -4.53 -2.51 6.85
N GLY A 14 -3.96 -2.45 8.06
CA GLY A 14 -4.49 -3.20 9.22
C GLY A 14 -5.81 -2.58 9.70
N LYS A 15 -6.70 -3.40 10.24
CA LYS A 15 -7.96 -2.94 10.79
C LYS A 15 -7.80 -2.40 12.21
N ALA A 16 -8.66 -1.45 12.54
CA ALA A 16 -8.74 -0.90 13.89
C ALA A 16 -9.08 -1.96 14.94
N GLY A 17 -8.55 -1.79 16.14
CA GLY A 17 -8.95 -2.59 17.30
C GLY A 17 -10.36 -2.25 17.75
N THR A 18 -11.09 -3.25 18.21
CA THR A 18 -12.48 -3.12 18.67
C THR A 18 -12.62 -3.10 20.19
N ALA A 19 -11.57 -3.48 20.93
CA ALA A 19 -11.60 -3.56 22.38
C ALA A 19 -11.41 -2.20 23.04
N THR A 20 -12.09 -2.00 24.17
CA THR A 20 -12.01 -0.77 24.96
C THR A 20 -10.87 -0.76 25.97
N ASP A 21 -10.19 -1.86 26.13
CA ASP A 21 -9.16 -2.12 27.15
C ASP A 21 -7.73 -2.24 26.57
N GLY A 22 -7.46 -1.48 25.58
CA GLY A 22 -6.11 -0.93 25.32
C GLY A 22 -5.13 -1.77 24.56
N ASP A 23 -5.09 -3.08 24.62
CA ASP A 23 -3.86 -3.76 24.18
C ASP A 23 -4.01 -4.69 23.01
N ALA A 24 -5.19 -5.03 22.63
CA ALA A 24 -5.16 -6.34 22.02
C ALA A 24 -5.63 -6.40 20.59
N GLU A 25 -6.16 -5.59 19.90
CA GLU A 25 -6.92 -6.09 18.74
C GLU A 25 -6.82 -5.28 17.43
N ALA A 26 -5.86 -4.39 17.32
CA ALA A 26 -5.56 -3.76 16.06
C ALA A 26 -4.71 -4.69 15.19
N GLY A 27 -4.98 -4.72 13.90
CA GLY A 27 -4.21 -5.48 12.94
C GLY A 27 -2.97 -4.73 12.44
N GLY A 28 -1.85 -5.43 12.28
CA GLY A 28 -0.73 -4.91 11.51
C GLY A 28 -1.04 -4.91 10.01
N ALA A 29 -0.29 -4.10 9.26
CA ALA A 29 -0.42 -4.02 7.81
C ALA A 29 0.24 -5.21 7.09
N GLY A 30 -0.24 -5.53 5.89
CA GLY A 30 0.39 -6.47 4.96
C GLY A 30 0.97 -5.78 3.73
N TYR A 31 1.88 -6.48 3.03
CA TYR A 31 2.34 -6.14 1.68
C TYR A 31 2.76 -7.41 0.91
N ALA A 32 4.03 -7.82 0.93
CA ALA A 32 4.44 -9.11 0.35
C ALA A 32 4.01 -10.28 1.23
N THR A 33 4.02 -10.05 2.54
CA THR A 33 3.52 -10.97 3.55
C THR A 33 2.42 -10.32 4.37
N THR A 34 1.55 -11.11 4.97
CA THR A 34 0.67 -10.65 6.04
C THR A 34 1.46 -10.59 7.34
N THR A 35 1.02 -9.75 8.27
CA THR A 35 1.54 -9.82 9.64
C THR A 35 1.07 -11.09 10.35
N THR A 36 1.88 -11.59 11.28
CA THR A 36 1.47 -12.64 12.21
C THR A 36 0.85 -12.09 13.49
N HIS A 37 0.90 -10.77 13.69
CA HIS A 37 0.44 -10.07 14.88
C HIS A 37 -0.98 -9.52 14.74
N GLY A 38 -1.71 -9.52 15.84
CA GLY A 38 -3.13 -9.16 15.91
C GLY A 38 -4.07 -10.28 15.48
N PRO A 39 -5.37 -10.14 15.73
CA PRO A 39 -6.39 -11.08 15.31
C PRO A 39 -6.40 -11.25 13.78
N VAL A 40 -6.60 -12.48 13.30
CA VAL A 40 -6.54 -12.79 11.85
C VAL A 40 -7.48 -11.91 11.02
N ALA A 41 -8.67 -11.63 11.53
CA ALA A 41 -9.68 -10.82 10.84
C ALA A 41 -9.27 -9.34 10.67
N GLN A 42 -8.27 -8.87 11.44
CA GLN A 42 -7.84 -7.47 11.43
C GLN A 42 -6.51 -7.26 10.72
N ARG A 43 -5.83 -8.33 10.33
CA ARG A 43 -4.57 -8.25 9.61
C ARG A 43 -4.77 -7.72 8.20
N GLY A 44 -3.87 -6.83 7.78
CA GLY A 44 -3.81 -6.35 6.42
C GLY A 44 -3.48 -7.46 5.42
N ALA A 45 -4.14 -7.43 4.26
CA ALA A 45 -3.93 -8.40 3.19
C ALA A 45 -2.62 -8.14 2.41
N THR A 46 -2.13 -9.15 1.69
CA THR A 46 -1.04 -8.98 0.72
C THR A 46 -1.54 -8.27 -0.53
N TYR A 47 -0.64 -7.54 -1.20
CA TYR A 47 -0.94 -6.83 -2.45
C TYR A 47 0.32 -6.59 -3.30
N GLY A 48 0.12 -5.95 -4.45
CA GLY A 48 1.18 -5.55 -5.37
C GLY A 48 1.85 -6.70 -6.11
N SER A 49 2.59 -6.36 -7.16
CA SER A 49 3.29 -7.31 -8.02
C SER A 49 4.72 -7.61 -7.51
N PRO A 50 5.21 -8.86 -7.60
CA PRO A 50 6.62 -9.18 -7.38
C PRO A 50 7.58 -8.46 -8.35
N LEU A 51 7.11 -8.02 -9.51
CA LEU A 51 7.90 -7.23 -10.46
C LEU A 51 8.03 -5.76 -10.03
N LEU A 52 7.27 -5.32 -9.03
CA LEU A 52 7.17 -3.93 -8.62
C LEU A 52 6.85 -2.98 -9.79
N LEU A 53 5.90 -3.41 -10.61
CA LEU A 53 5.31 -2.67 -11.71
C LEU A 53 3.77 -2.72 -11.59
N PRO A 54 3.12 -1.61 -11.22
CA PRO A 54 3.71 -0.37 -10.72
C PRO A 54 4.39 -0.58 -9.34
N ILE A 55 5.32 0.31 -9.00
CA ILE A 55 5.91 0.33 -7.66
C ILE A 55 4.92 1.02 -6.70
N VAL A 56 4.64 0.38 -5.56
CA VAL A 56 3.69 0.84 -4.55
C VAL A 56 4.37 0.77 -3.19
N GLY A 57 4.11 1.74 -2.32
CA GLY A 57 4.63 1.76 -0.95
C GLY A 57 3.90 0.80 -0.02
N GLY A 58 4.36 0.73 1.21
CA GLY A 58 3.74 -0.04 2.28
C GLY A 58 2.45 0.58 2.80
N SER A 59 1.72 -0.17 3.58
CA SER A 59 0.44 0.23 4.19
C SER A 59 0.58 0.46 5.70
N GLY A 60 -0.28 1.28 6.26
CA GLY A 60 -0.31 1.56 7.70
C GLY A 60 -1.00 0.45 8.51
N GLY A 61 -0.57 0.27 9.75
CA GLY A 61 -1.26 -0.56 10.74
C GLY A 61 -2.53 0.11 11.28
N GLY A 62 -3.44 -0.67 11.82
CA GLY A 62 -4.65 -0.19 12.47
C GLY A 62 -4.35 0.46 13.83
N GLY A 63 -5.15 1.43 14.24
CA GLY A 63 -5.09 2.00 15.59
C GLY A 63 -5.80 1.11 16.60
N ALA A 64 -5.31 1.05 17.82
CA ALA A 64 -5.98 0.39 18.94
C ALA A 64 -6.87 1.39 19.70
N ALA A 65 -8.12 1.00 19.96
CA ALA A 65 -9.02 1.79 20.81
C ALA A 65 -8.60 1.67 22.28
N GLY A 66 -8.89 2.68 23.09
CA GLY A 66 -8.62 2.63 24.52
C GLY A 66 -8.43 4.00 25.14
N ASN A 67 -8.00 3.97 26.41
CA ASN A 67 -7.62 5.16 27.17
C ASN A 67 -6.29 4.90 27.90
N PRO A 68 -5.14 5.36 27.40
CA PRO A 68 -5.01 6.04 26.10
C PRO A 68 -5.22 5.11 24.90
N GLY A 69 -5.72 5.65 23.80
CA GLY A 69 -5.70 4.94 22.50
C GLY A 69 -4.31 4.99 21.85
N TRP A 70 -4.02 4.05 20.98
CA TRP A 70 -2.71 3.88 20.35
C TRP A 70 -2.80 4.00 18.82
N GLY A 71 -1.94 4.79 18.22
CA GLY A 71 -1.84 4.91 16.76
C GLY A 71 -1.16 3.71 16.12
N GLY A 72 -1.61 3.31 14.94
CA GLY A 72 -0.93 2.32 14.11
C GLY A 72 0.35 2.88 13.50
N GLY A 73 1.28 1.99 13.15
CA GLY A 73 2.53 2.34 12.48
C GLY A 73 2.32 2.72 11.01
N GLY A 74 3.11 3.67 10.51
CA GLY A 74 3.11 4.06 9.09
C GLY A 74 3.73 2.99 8.17
N GLY A 75 3.28 2.88 6.93
CA GLY A 75 3.90 2.02 5.92
C GLY A 75 5.24 2.55 5.41
N GLY A 76 6.12 1.66 4.97
CA GLY A 76 7.39 2.00 4.33
C GLY A 76 7.19 2.64 2.95
N GLY A 77 8.15 3.47 2.52
CA GLY A 77 8.11 4.14 1.23
C GLY A 77 8.38 3.22 0.02
N ALA A 78 8.23 3.77 -1.18
CA ALA A 78 8.60 3.12 -2.43
C ALA A 78 9.84 3.81 -3.04
N ILE A 79 10.85 3.02 -3.39
CA ILE A 79 12.14 3.52 -3.90
C ILE A 79 12.45 2.79 -5.20
N LEU A 80 12.58 3.54 -6.31
CA LEU A 80 13.08 3.04 -7.58
C LEU A 80 14.40 3.75 -7.90
N ILE A 81 15.45 2.97 -8.14
CA ILE A 81 16.74 3.45 -8.61
C ILE A 81 17.05 2.77 -9.93
N ALA A 82 17.24 3.57 -10.97
CA ALA A 82 17.56 3.07 -12.29
C ALA A 82 18.81 3.74 -12.85
N SER A 83 19.62 2.98 -13.57
CA SER A 83 20.79 3.47 -14.29
C SER A 83 20.93 2.73 -15.62
N ASP A 84 21.38 3.41 -16.64
CA ASP A 84 21.65 2.83 -17.96
C ASP A 84 22.98 2.05 -18.01
N THR A 85 23.82 2.19 -17.00
CA THR A 85 25.13 1.54 -16.93
C THR A 85 25.28 0.66 -15.70
N ARG A 86 25.35 1.23 -14.51
CA ARG A 86 25.56 0.46 -13.28
C ARG A 86 24.98 1.13 -12.04
N ILE A 87 24.68 0.29 -11.05
CA ILE A 87 24.42 0.69 -9.66
C ILE A 87 25.50 0.01 -8.80
N VAL A 88 26.26 0.81 -8.04
CA VAL A 88 27.20 0.31 -7.03
C VAL A 88 26.65 0.63 -5.66
N MET A 89 26.32 -0.39 -4.90
CA MET A 89 25.66 -0.25 -3.61
C MET A 89 26.62 -0.57 -2.46
N ASN A 90 27.14 0.46 -1.79
CA ASN A 90 28.06 0.31 -0.64
C ASN A 90 27.41 0.67 0.70
N GLY A 91 26.17 1.11 0.69
CA GLY A 91 25.42 1.55 1.86
C GLY A 91 24.15 0.72 2.09
N SER A 92 23.18 1.33 2.75
CA SER A 92 21.92 0.68 3.07
C SER A 92 20.73 1.48 2.57
N ILE A 93 19.70 0.79 2.08
CA ILE A 93 18.40 1.33 1.72
C ILE A 93 17.38 0.78 2.72
N PHE A 94 16.68 1.68 3.38
CA PHE A 94 15.63 1.33 4.35
C PHE A 94 14.28 1.81 3.84
N ALA A 95 13.38 0.87 3.59
CA ALA A 95 11.97 1.11 3.33
C ALA A 95 11.13 0.30 4.33
N ARG A 96 11.46 0.47 5.61
CA ARG A 96 10.82 -0.24 6.72
C ARG A 96 9.45 0.33 7.03
N GLY A 97 8.56 -0.51 7.56
CA GLY A 97 7.36 -0.05 8.24
C GLY A 97 7.67 0.57 9.60
N GLY A 98 6.78 1.44 10.07
CA GLY A 98 6.84 2.03 11.40
C GLY A 98 6.19 1.13 12.45
N GLN A 99 6.62 1.28 13.70
CA GLN A 99 5.95 0.66 14.85
C GLN A 99 4.71 1.46 15.25
N GLY A 100 3.73 0.78 15.84
CA GLY A 100 2.64 1.45 16.53
C GLY A 100 3.10 2.09 17.85
N LEU A 101 2.37 3.08 18.35
CA LEU A 101 2.76 3.88 19.52
C LEU A 101 2.80 3.11 20.85
N SER A 102 2.17 1.93 20.93
CA SER A 102 2.15 1.13 22.18
C SER A 102 3.46 0.46 22.54
N GLY A 103 4.50 0.55 21.69
CA GLY A 103 5.68 -0.30 21.81
C GLY A 103 5.37 -1.78 21.59
N GLN A 104 4.10 -2.13 21.42
CA GLN A 104 3.64 -3.44 20.99
C GLN A 104 3.71 -3.50 19.46
N VAL A 105 4.25 -4.57 18.98
CA VAL A 105 4.48 -4.77 17.54
C VAL A 105 3.24 -5.22 16.75
N ILE A 106 2.09 -5.23 17.40
CA ILE A 106 0.86 -5.80 16.88
C ILE A 106 0.20 -4.96 15.77
N ASN A 107 0.37 -3.65 15.80
CA ASN A 107 -0.25 -2.70 14.88
C ASN A 107 0.77 -1.94 14.02
N SER A 108 1.87 -2.59 13.69
CA SER A 108 2.91 -2.01 12.83
C SER A 108 2.44 -1.81 11.38
N GLY A 109 3.04 -0.83 10.72
CA GLY A 109 2.94 -0.67 9.28
C GLY A 109 3.74 -1.74 8.54
N SER A 110 3.39 -2.00 7.29
CA SER A 110 4.16 -2.91 6.44
C SER A 110 5.43 -2.25 5.91
N GLY A 111 6.43 -3.05 5.60
CA GLY A 111 7.57 -2.60 4.81
C GLY A 111 7.12 -2.08 3.44
N GLY A 112 8.00 -1.32 2.79
CA GLY A 112 7.74 -0.73 1.50
C GLY A 112 8.34 -1.53 0.33
N ALA A 113 8.68 -0.83 -0.75
CA ALA A 113 9.19 -1.43 -1.96
C ALA A 113 10.54 -0.82 -2.36
N VAL A 114 11.48 -1.67 -2.76
CA VAL A 114 12.74 -1.22 -3.35
C VAL A 114 12.96 -1.96 -4.66
N ARG A 115 13.11 -1.21 -5.76
CA ARG A 115 13.46 -1.75 -7.06
C ARG A 115 14.74 -1.10 -7.59
N LEU A 116 15.73 -1.93 -7.94
CA LEU A 116 16.96 -1.52 -8.61
C LEU A 116 16.94 -2.05 -10.03
N VAL A 117 17.28 -1.21 -11.02
CA VAL A 117 17.31 -1.59 -12.44
C VAL A 117 18.59 -1.04 -13.07
N ALA A 118 19.53 -1.91 -13.43
CA ALA A 118 20.73 -1.54 -14.20
C ALA A 118 21.34 -2.76 -14.86
N PRO A 119 22.05 -2.61 -16.01
CA PRO A 119 22.80 -3.69 -16.62
C PRO A 119 23.76 -4.38 -15.64
N VAL A 120 24.38 -3.61 -14.75
CA VAL A 120 25.27 -4.12 -13.70
C VAL A 120 24.78 -3.59 -12.34
N VAL A 121 24.49 -4.49 -11.41
CA VAL A 121 24.26 -4.14 -10.00
C VAL A 121 25.29 -4.89 -9.17
N SER A 122 26.15 -4.17 -8.47
CA SER A 122 27.31 -4.72 -7.79
C SER A 122 27.43 -4.23 -6.35
N SER A 123 28.31 -4.92 -5.61
CA SER A 123 28.71 -4.59 -4.26
C SER A 123 27.84 -5.16 -3.14
N GLY A 124 28.12 -4.85 -1.88
CA GLY A 124 27.74 -5.58 -0.68
C GLY A 124 26.88 -4.79 0.31
N GLY A 125 26.02 -3.90 -0.16
CA GLY A 125 25.12 -3.13 0.70
C GLY A 125 23.95 -3.94 1.28
N THR A 126 23.05 -3.26 1.97
CA THR A 126 21.84 -3.88 2.56
C THR A 126 20.58 -3.18 2.07
N ILE A 127 19.56 -3.96 1.72
CA ILE A 127 18.19 -3.46 1.48
C ILE A 127 17.27 -4.07 2.53
N ASP A 128 16.57 -3.23 3.28
CA ASP A 128 15.70 -3.64 4.35
C ASP A 128 14.28 -3.09 4.15
N VAL A 129 13.34 -4.01 3.95
CA VAL A 129 11.92 -3.75 3.74
C VAL A 129 11.04 -4.47 4.77
N ARG A 130 11.59 -4.77 5.94
CA ARG A 130 10.81 -5.41 7.02
C ARG A 130 9.70 -4.48 7.52
N GLY A 131 8.62 -5.06 8.00
CA GLY A 131 7.48 -4.30 8.53
C GLY A 131 7.92 -3.33 9.64
N ASP A 132 8.13 -3.80 10.84
CA ASP A 132 8.56 -2.93 11.96
C ASP A 132 10.07 -2.83 12.15
N GLY A 133 10.85 -3.39 11.24
CA GLY A 133 12.30 -3.38 11.27
C GLY A 133 12.94 -4.39 12.25
N ALA A 134 12.17 -5.08 13.09
CA ALA A 134 12.71 -5.96 14.13
C ALA A 134 12.74 -7.45 13.74
N SER A 135 11.72 -7.97 13.06
CA SER A 135 11.61 -9.39 12.75
C SER A 135 10.91 -9.63 11.41
N PRO A 136 11.25 -10.72 10.68
CA PRO A 136 10.49 -11.12 9.48
C PRO A 136 9.06 -11.53 9.82
N GLY A 137 8.16 -11.43 8.82
CA GLY A 137 6.77 -11.88 8.94
C GLY A 137 5.82 -10.87 9.58
N ARG A 138 6.21 -9.59 9.59
CA ARG A 138 5.40 -8.50 10.14
C ARG A 138 4.86 -7.55 9.06
N GLY A 139 4.37 -8.13 7.97
CA GLY A 139 3.94 -7.34 6.82
C GLY A 139 5.14 -6.82 6.03
N ASP A 140 6.07 -7.72 5.69
CA ASP A 140 7.27 -7.34 4.95
C ASP A 140 6.94 -6.79 3.57
N GLY A 141 7.77 -5.87 3.11
CA GLY A 141 7.69 -5.24 1.81
C GLY A 141 8.18 -6.13 0.67
N ARG A 142 8.60 -5.52 -0.43
CA ARG A 142 9.13 -6.24 -1.60
C ARG A 142 10.46 -5.65 -2.06
N ILE A 143 11.37 -6.52 -2.48
CA ILE A 143 12.63 -6.15 -3.11
C ILE A 143 12.69 -6.76 -4.50
N ARG A 144 13.06 -5.96 -5.49
CA ARG A 144 13.33 -6.41 -6.84
C ARG A 144 14.65 -5.82 -7.35
N VAL A 145 15.54 -6.69 -7.83
CA VAL A 145 16.75 -6.29 -8.54
C VAL A 145 16.70 -6.85 -9.95
N ASP A 146 16.64 -5.95 -10.93
CA ASP A 146 16.72 -6.32 -12.34
C ASP A 146 18.11 -5.95 -12.87
N THR A 147 18.92 -6.96 -13.19
CA THR A 147 20.30 -6.81 -13.67
C THR A 147 20.68 -7.93 -14.62
N LEU A 148 21.52 -7.62 -15.60
CA LEU A 148 22.06 -8.58 -16.57
C LEU A 148 23.32 -9.28 -16.03
N ASP A 149 24.21 -8.51 -15.41
CA ASP A 149 25.40 -9.02 -14.74
C ASP A 149 25.19 -9.12 -13.22
N ARG A 150 25.28 -10.36 -12.72
CA ARG A 150 25.09 -10.72 -11.31
C ARG A 150 26.39 -11.17 -10.63
N SER A 151 27.52 -11.09 -11.31
CA SER A 151 28.78 -11.67 -10.85
C SER A 151 29.27 -11.11 -9.54
N ASP A 152 28.95 -9.84 -9.23
CA ASP A 152 29.31 -9.16 -7.98
C ASP A 152 28.06 -8.65 -7.21
N LEU A 153 26.92 -9.32 -7.37
CA LEU A 153 25.69 -9.00 -6.63
C LEU A 153 25.77 -9.64 -5.22
N ARG A 154 26.24 -8.88 -4.24
CA ARG A 154 26.41 -9.32 -2.83
C ARG A 154 25.52 -8.56 -1.85
N ILE A 155 24.43 -7.97 -2.35
CA ILE A 155 23.49 -7.21 -1.54
C ILE A 155 22.78 -8.14 -0.55
N SER A 156 22.76 -7.76 0.71
CA SER A 156 21.96 -8.43 1.75
C SER A 156 20.52 -7.95 1.68
N PHE A 157 19.57 -8.84 1.49
CA PHE A 157 18.14 -8.55 1.46
C PHE A 157 17.49 -8.91 2.78
N LEU A 158 16.72 -7.99 3.36
CA LEU A 158 16.03 -8.17 4.63
C LEU A 158 14.51 -7.87 4.50
N PRO A 159 13.65 -8.91 4.59
CA PRO A 159 14.03 -10.33 4.59
C PRO A 159 14.34 -10.83 3.18
N ASN A 160 15.15 -11.86 3.07
CA ASN A 160 15.51 -12.44 1.76
C ASN A 160 14.32 -13.15 1.08
N THR A 161 13.34 -13.59 1.84
CA THR A 161 12.14 -14.31 1.37
C THR A 161 11.25 -13.50 0.45
N VAL A 162 11.33 -12.17 0.50
CA VAL A 162 10.53 -11.25 -0.33
C VAL A 162 11.35 -10.58 -1.43
N ALA A 163 12.61 -10.99 -1.58
CA ALA A 163 13.49 -10.49 -2.61
C ALA A 163 13.40 -11.34 -3.88
N SER A 164 13.46 -10.68 -5.02
CA SER A 164 13.55 -11.33 -6.32
C SER A 164 14.61 -10.66 -7.19
N VAL A 165 15.34 -11.47 -7.96
CA VAL A 165 16.36 -10.99 -8.89
C VAL A 165 15.99 -11.45 -10.31
N GLY A 166 16.02 -10.53 -11.27
CA GLY A 166 15.66 -10.80 -12.66
C GLY A 166 16.50 -9.98 -13.62
N GLY A 167 16.04 -9.90 -14.85
CA GLY A 167 16.71 -9.15 -15.93
C GLY A 167 15.72 -8.26 -16.68
N LEU A 168 14.63 -7.82 -16.06
CA LEU A 168 13.66 -6.95 -16.72
C LEU A 168 14.17 -5.50 -16.72
N MET A 169 14.86 -5.13 -17.80
CA MET A 169 15.48 -3.79 -17.95
C MET A 169 14.47 -2.68 -18.27
N VAL A 170 13.19 -2.91 -18.02
CA VAL A 170 12.14 -1.92 -18.21
C VAL A 170 11.89 -1.20 -16.90
N VAL A 171 12.17 0.09 -16.86
CA VAL A 171 11.90 0.95 -15.69
C VAL A 171 10.43 1.30 -15.63
N PHE A 172 9.94 1.85 -16.72
CA PHE A 172 8.52 2.17 -16.93
C PHE A 172 8.10 1.52 -18.25
N PRO A 173 7.17 0.55 -18.22
CA PRO A 173 6.62 0.03 -19.48
C PRO A 173 5.87 1.14 -20.20
N ASP A 174 5.97 1.17 -21.53
CA ASP A 174 5.20 2.08 -22.38
C ASP A 174 4.17 1.27 -23.18
N PRO A 175 2.87 1.61 -23.12
CA PRO A 175 2.27 2.69 -22.31
C PRO A 175 2.26 2.36 -20.80
N LEU A 176 2.42 3.39 -19.97
CA LEU A 176 2.38 3.22 -18.51
C LEU A 176 0.99 2.79 -18.04
N PRO A 177 0.86 1.68 -17.32
CA PRO A 177 -0.40 1.32 -16.68
C PRO A 177 -0.87 2.44 -15.75
N ARG A 178 -2.13 2.80 -15.87
CA ARG A 178 -2.68 3.92 -15.11
C ARG A 178 -4.07 3.61 -14.57
N LEU A 179 -4.30 4.03 -13.33
CA LEU A 179 -5.57 3.93 -12.63
C LEU A 179 -6.01 5.32 -12.20
N ASP A 180 -7.14 5.78 -12.72
CA ASP A 180 -7.67 7.13 -12.47
C ASP A 180 -9.06 7.04 -11.84
N ILE A 181 -9.36 7.91 -10.86
CA ILE A 181 -10.73 8.21 -10.49
C ILE A 181 -11.24 9.26 -11.48
N VAL A 182 -12.27 8.94 -12.25
CA VAL A 182 -12.83 9.83 -13.26
C VAL A 182 -14.14 10.49 -12.85
N GLU A 183 -14.81 9.91 -11.84
CA GLU A 183 -16.01 10.50 -11.24
C GLU A 183 -16.11 10.09 -9.76
N ALA A 184 -16.52 11.01 -8.90
CA ALA A 184 -16.80 10.77 -7.50
C ALA A 184 -18.07 11.49 -7.09
N ALA A 185 -19.05 10.76 -6.51
CA ALA A 185 -20.33 11.28 -6.05
C ALA A 185 -21.05 12.16 -7.13
N GLY A 186 -21.10 11.67 -8.37
CA GLY A 186 -21.74 12.34 -9.49
C GLY A 186 -20.98 13.53 -10.09
N ARG A 187 -19.76 13.81 -9.62
CA ARG A 187 -18.92 14.90 -10.15
C ARG A 187 -17.72 14.34 -10.89
N GLN A 188 -17.42 14.90 -12.06
CA GLN A 188 -16.20 14.56 -12.82
C GLN A 188 -14.97 15.01 -12.05
N VAL A 189 -13.98 14.14 -12.00
CA VAL A 189 -12.68 14.39 -11.37
C VAL A 189 -11.64 14.63 -12.46
N PRO A 190 -10.98 15.81 -12.48
CA PRO A 190 -9.89 16.04 -13.42
C PRO A 190 -8.73 15.07 -13.13
N LEU A 191 -8.08 14.61 -14.19
CA LEU A 191 -6.90 13.74 -14.06
C LEU A 191 -5.80 14.45 -13.27
N ASP A 192 -5.00 13.66 -12.55
CA ASP A 192 -3.86 14.12 -11.75
C ASP A 192 -4.22 15.08 -10.61
N THR A 193 -5.47 15.09 -10.17
CA THR A 193 -5.91 15.89 -9.02
C THR A 193 -6.30 14.99 -7.84
N PRO A 194 -5.96 15.37 -6.60
CA PRO A 194 -6.45 14.67 -5.42
C PRO A 194 -7.98 14.68 -5.38
N THR A 195 -8.57 13.51 -5.19
CA THR A 195 -10.02 13.38 -5.13
C THR A 195 -10.51 13.59 -3.70
N GLN A 196 -11.32 14.64 -3.52
CA GLN A 196 -11.94 14.98 -2.25
C GLN A 196 -13.44 15.18 -2.43
N VAL A 197 -14.23 14.63 -1.51
CA VAL A 197 -15.69 14.71 -1.53
C VAL A 197 -16.19 15.20 -0.18
N LEU A 198 -17.02 16.25 -0.20
CA LEU A 198 -17.80 16.73 0.94
C LEU A 198 -19.28 16.64 0.58
N LEU A 199 -20.00 15.73 1.24
CA LEU A 199 -21.45 15.62 1.08
C LEU A 199 -22.15 16.36 2.23
N PRO A 200 -22.97 17.39 1.93
CA PRO A 200 -23.72 18.09 2.96
C PRO A 200 -24.86 17.23 3.54
N THR A 201 -25.38 17.62 4.69
CA THR A 201 -26.57 17.02 5.31
C THR A 201 -27.73 17.02 4.31
N GLY A 202 -28.46 15.90 4.23
CA GLY A 202 -29.56 15.70 3.29
C GLY A 202 -29.15 15.11 1.94
N SER A 203 -27.85 15.01 1.66
CA SER A 203 -27.38 14.24 0.50
C SER A 203 -27.52 12.74 0.74
N PRO A 204 -27.80 11.94 -0.30
CA PRO A 204 -27.69 10.49 -0.20
C PRO A 204 -26.26 10.10 0.18
N ALA A 205 -26.08 9.35 1.28
CA ALA A 205 -24.76 8.88 1.70
C ALA A 205 -24.22 7.81 0.73
N ALA A 206 -25.09 6.98 0.15
CA ALA A 206 -24.74 6.00 -0.87
C ALA A 206 -24.46 6.72 -2.20
N GLN A 207 -23.24 6.56 -2.70
CA GLN A 207 -22.73 7.19 -3.92
C GLN A 207 -21.93 6.18 -4.73
N SER A 208 -21.48 6.59 -5.92
CA SER A 208 -20.56 5.80 -6.74
C SER A 208 -19.26 6.53 -7.00
N ILE A 209 -18.18 5.73 -7.10
CA ILE A 209 -16.87 6.15 -7.59
C ILE A 209 -16.65 5.44 -8.92
N ARG A 210 -16.43 6.18 -10.00
CA ARG A 210 -16.06 5.60 -11.29
C ARG A 210 -14.55 5.63 -11.45
N VAL A 211 -13.99 4.45 -11.69
CA VAL A 211 -12.57 4.22 -11.83
C VAL A 211 -12.27 3.76 -13.24
N ARG A 212 -11.23 4.31 -13.85
CA ARG A 212 -10.72 3.98 -15.17
C ARG A 212 -9.35 3.33 -15.06
N ALA A 213 -9.18 2.18 -15.69
CA ALA A 213 -7.90 1.52 -15.88
C ALA A 213 -7.45 1.65 -17.34
N ARG A 214 -6.16 1.94 -17.54
CA ARG A 214 -5.52 2.00 -18.85
C ARG A 214 -4.23 1.20 -18.84
N ASP A 215 -3.96 0.52 -19.95
CA ASP A 215 -2.67 -0.09 -20.29
C ASP A 215 -2.18 -1.16 -19.31
N PHE A 216 -3.09 -1.82 -18.60
CA PHE A 216 -2.79 -2.99 -17.78
C PHE A 216 -2.79 -4.30 -18.58
N GLY A 217 -3.59 -4.40 -19.63
CA GLY A 217 -3.70 -5.60 -20.48
C GLY A 217 -4.23 -6.84 -19.78
N GLN A 218 -4.86 -6.69 -18.61
CA GLN A 218 -5.38 -7.80 -17.79
C GLN A 218 -6.58 -7.35 -16.95
N VAL A 219 -7.23 -8.30 -16.30
CA VAL A 219 -8.21 -7.98 -15.25
C VAL A 219 -7.45 -7.40 -14.05
N VAL A 220 -7.82 -6.19 -13.65
CA VAL A 220 -7.17 -5.42 -12.58
C VAL A 220 -8.04 -5.48 -11.33
N PRO A 221 -7.66 -6.20 -10.29
CA PRO A 221 -8.31 -6.07 -8.99
C PRO A 221 -7.94 -4.71 -8.38
N ILE A 222 -8.95 -3.98 -7.96
CA ILE A 222 -8.79 -2.63 -7.39
C ILE A 222 -9.40 -2.55 -6.00
N ARG A 223 -8.90 -1.61 -5.21
CA ARG A 223 -9.46 -1.19 -3.93
C ARG A 223 -9.65 0.31 -3.91
N VAL A 224 -10.87 0.75 -3.67
CA VAL A 224 -11.19 2.14 -3.36
C VAL A 224 -11.14 2.31 -1.84
N VAL A 225 -10.44 3.34 -1.39
CA VAL A 225 -10.31 3.69 0.03
C VAL A 225 -10.90 5.08 0.24
N LEU A 226 -11.85 5.18 1.14
CA LEU A 226 -12.38 6.44 1.65
C LEU A 226 -11.70 6.74 2.97
N THR A 227 -11.05 7.89 3.05
CA THR A 227 -10.39 8.39 4.25
C THR A 227 -11.05 9.68 4.68
N PRO A 228 -12.03 9.63 5.57
CA PRO A 228 -12.64 10.83 6.12
C PRO A 228 -11.68 11.54 7.09
N ASP A 229 -11.76 12.88 7.17
CA ASP A 229 -11.01 13.66 8.16
C ASP A 229 -11.37 13.29 9.61
N SER A 230 -12.55 12.69 9.80
CA SER A 230 -13.02 12.20 11.09
C SER A 230 -13.75 10.87 10.92
N GLY A 231 -13.33 9.87 11.66
CA GLY A 231 -13.88 8.51 11.61
C GLY A 231 -12.94 7.50 10.94
N PRO A 232 -13.33 6.21 10.89
CA PRO A 232 -12.51 5.16 10.33
C PRO A 232 -12.48 5.22 8.80
N ALA A 233 -11.37 4.82 8.20
CA ALA A 233 -11.28 4.60 6.77
C ALA A 233 -12.17 3.42 6.34
N GLN A 234 -12.72 3.51 5.13
CA GLN A 234 -13.57 2.46 4.54
C GLN A 234 -12.94 1.96 3.24
N THR A 235 -13.04 0.67 2.99
CA THR A 235 -12.46 0.04 1.80
C THR A 235 -13.50 -0.74 1.01
N TYR A 236 -13.43 -0.63 -0.32
CA TYR A 236 -14.35 -1.27 -1.25
C TYR A 236 -13.54 -1.92 -2.37
N ASP A 237 -13.72 -3.22 -2.56
CA ASP A 237 -13.00 -3.99 -3.57
C ASP A 237 -13.85 -4.16 -4.84
N ALA A 238 -13.22 -4.09 -5.99
CA ALA A 238 -13.83 -4.32 -7.29
C ALA A 238 -12.79 -4.84 -8.29
N GLN A 239 -13.21 -5.05 -9.54
CA GLN A 239 -12.33 -5.45 -10.63
C GLN A 239 -12.66 -4.63 -11.88
N ILE A 240 -11.64 -4.38 -12.70
CA ILE A 240 -11.77 -3.74 -14.02
C ILE A 240 -11.18 -4.70 -15.05
N ASP A 241 -11.96 -5.10 -16.03
CA ASP A 241 -11.46 -5.91 -17.14
C ASP A 241 -10.80 -5.02 -18.22
N ASN A 242 -9.51 -4.75 -18.00
CA ASN A 242 -8.72 -3.98 -18.96
C ASN A 242 -8.08 -4.86 -20.05
N ALA A 243 -8.30 -6.19 -20.02
CA ALA A 243 -7.99 -7.06 -21.14
C ALA A 243 -9.05 -6.96 -22.25
N ALA A 244 -10.32 -6.84 -21.87
CA ALA A 244 -11.44 -6.74 -22.81
C ALA A 244 -11.56 -5.35 -23.44
N ALA A 245 -11.19 -4.29 -22.73
CA ALA A 245 -11.24 -2.89 -23.20
C ALA A 245 -10.09 -2.07 -22.64
N ASN A 246 -9.54 -1.15 -23.45
CA ASN A 246 -8.49 -0.21 -23.02
C ASN A 246 -8.75 1.19 -23.62
N PRO A 247 -9.14 2.21 -22.84
CA PRO A 247 -9.39 2.13 -21.38
C PRO A 247 -10.64 1.34 -21.01
N ALA A 248 -10.66 0.77 -19.80
CA ALA A 248 -11.84 0.15 -19.20
C ALA A 248 -12.26 0.92 -17.94
N GLU A 249 -13.54 0.90 -17.63
CA GLU A 249 -14.09 1.59 -16.46
C GLU A 249 -14.98 0.64 -15.63
N THR A 250 -15.02 0.90 -14.33
CA THR A 250 -15.98 0.28 -13.41
C THR A 250 -16.52 1.30 -12.43
N SER A 251 -17.74 1.07 -11.93
CA SER A 251 -18.35 1.86 -10.88
C SER A 251 -18.35 1.07 -9.58
N VAL A 252 -17.85 1.68 -8.52
CA VAL A 252 -17.80 1.10 -7.18
C VAL A 252 -18.80 1.84 -6.30
N ASN A 253 -19.80 1.15 -5.77
CA ASN A 253 -20.75 1.73 -4.83
C ASN A 253 -20.09 1.85 -3.45
N VAL A 254 -20.18 3.04 -2.87
CA VAL A 254 -19.55 3.39 -1.60
C VAL A 254 -20.53 4.18 -0.72
N THR A 255 -20.23 4.24 0.58
CA THR A 255 -21.02 5.06 1.52
C THR A 255 -20.12 6.14 2.10
N PHE A 256 -20.43 7.41 1.83
CA PHE A 256 -19.71 8.54 2.38
C PHE A 256 -20.30 8.98 3.73
N PRO A 257 -19.47 9.42 4.67
CA PRO A 257 -19.95 10.19 5.81
C PRO A 257 -20.47 11.55 5.34
N LEU A 258 -21.53 12.04 6.00
CA LEU A 258 -22.09 13.37 5.72
C LEU A 258 -21.35 14.44 6.53
N ASN A 259 -21.18 15.63 5.96
CA ASN A 259 -20.49 16.79 6.56
C ASN A 259 -19.03 16.52 6.99
N VAL A 260 -18.40 15.51 6.42
CA VAL A 260 -16.99 15.19 6.66
C VAL A 260 -16.27 15.19 5.33
N LEU A 261 -15.21 15.98 5.22
CA LEU A 261 -14.34 15.94 4.04
C LEU A 261 -13.69 14.56 3.96
N THR A 262 -13.83 13.92 2.82
CA THR A 262 -13.37 12.55 2.63
C THR A 262 -12.43 12.49 1.42
N HIS A 263 -11.22 12.03 1.66
CA HIS A 263 -10.26 11.74 0.60
C HIS A 263 -10.56 10.38 -0.01
N VAL A 264 -10.50 10.32 -1.34
CA VAL A 264 -10.75 9.08 -2.09
C VAL A 264 -9.47 8.65 -2.80
N HIS A 265 -9.05 7.43 -2.55
CA HIS A 265 -7.90 6.82 -3.20
C HIS A 265 -8.31 5.51 -3.89
N VAL A 266 -7.61 5.17 -4.97
CA VAL A 266 -7.75 3.88 -5.64
C VAL A 266 -6.38 3.24 -5.83
N PHE A 267 -6.32 1.93 -5.58
CA PHE A 267 -5.09 1.14 -5.68
C PHE A 267 -5.38 -0.17 -6.43
N THR A 268 -4.35 -0.72 -7.07
CA THR A 268 -4.36 -2.13 -7.51
C THR A 268 -4.13 -3.05 -6.31
N ARG A 269 -4.75 -4.22 -6.31
CA ARG A 269 -4.56 -5.25 -5.28
C ARG A 269 -3.58 -6.32 -5.72
#